data_b49c8549dbe4041bed11be73df78c481
#
_entry.id   b49c8549dbe4041bed11be73df78c481
#
_cell.length_a   1.000
_cell.length_b   1.000
_cell.length_c   1.000
_cell.angle_alpha   90.00
_cell.angle_beta   90.00
_cell.angle_gamma   90.00
#
_symmetry.space_group_name_H-M   'P 1'
#
loop_
_entity.id
_entity.type
_entity.pdbx_description
1 polymer ?
#
loop_
_entity_poly.entity_id
_entity_poly.type
_entity_poly.pdbx_seq_one_letter_code
_entity_poly.pdbx_strand_id
1 'polypeptide(L)'
;MPDWSITRLRGELCLTWYEGDIRRRYRLGTDDPKEASRRAPARYAELTRPKGSTVQDLWTAYCLDKEGRSVVTTMGFTWKALAPFFADKQGEAVTIAECRAYTAARRKAGKKDGSIHTELGHLRSVLVWAQKQRLITHAPHIERPAKPDPKEGYLTRPEVSALMEAANAPHVKLAIQLMLGTGARSAAALQLTWDRVDFARRMIQLRNPFDKAHRKGRATVPINDSLFTALQEAHKGSLTPYVIEWAGGSVKSIKKGIGTAGGKIGRDDVSPHMLRHSAAVWLAEDGHSMEEIAQFLGHSNTAMTYRVYARYSPNYLRRLSASLEV
;
A
#
# COMPACT_ATOMS: atom_id res chain seq x y z
N MET A 1 27.95 -30.38 21.14
CA MET A 1 29.00 -29.48 21.70
C MET A 1 29.05 -28.26 20.79
N PRO A 2 29.40 -27.07 21.31
CA PRO A 2 29.53 -25.92 20.40
C PRO A 2 30.66 -26.18 19.38
N ASP A 3 30.48 -25.75 18.15
CA ASP A 3 31.44 -25.92 17.05
C ASP A 3 32.67 -25.04 17.19
N TRP A 4 32.88 -24.44 18.35
CA TRP A 4 34.01 -23.56 18.66
C TRP A 4 34.66 -23.89 20.01
N SER A 5 35.91 -23.45 20.18
CA SER A 5 36.69 -23.60 21.41
C SER A 5 37.44 -22.32 21.73
N ILE A 6 37.79 -22.14 23.02
CA ILE A 6 38.71 -21.08 23.47
C ILE A 6 40.10 -21.64 23.53
N THR A 7 41.02 -21.03 22.80
CA THR A 7 42.44 -21.43 22.76
C THR A 7 43.34 -20.26 23.14
N ARG A 8 44.55 -20.52 23.65
CA ARG A 8 45.50 -19.46 23.94
C ARG A 8 46.53 -19.31 22.80
N LEU A 9 46.76 -18.09 22.35
CA LEU A 9 47.76 -17.76 21.36
C LEU A 9 48.60 -16.56 21.81
N ARG A 10 49.89 -16.75 22.00
CA ARG A 10 50.86 -15.70 22.47
C ARG A 10 50.37 -14.97 23.75
N GLY A 11 49.83 -15.72 24.70
CA GLY A 11 49.30 -15.18 25.96
C GLY A 11 47.85 -14.76 25.95
N GLU A 12 47.24 -14.46 24.80
CA GLU A 12 45.85 -13.98 24.68
C GLU A 12 44.85 -15.12 24.46
N LEU A 13 43.64 -14.98 25.00
CA LEU A 13 42.55 -15.92 24.77
C LEU A 13 41.83 -15.59 23.43
N CYS A 14 41.70 -16.64 22.60
CA CYS A 14 41.15 -16.57 21.27
C CYS A 14 39.99 -17.54 21.10
N LEU A 15 38.94 -17.09 20.45
CA LEU A 15 37.88 -17.92 19.90
C LEU A 15 38.41 -18.63 18.66
N THR A 16 38.21 -19.95 18.57
CA THR A 16 38.73 -20.77 17.46
C THR A 16 37.64 -21.73 16.98
N TRP A 17 37.45 -21.81 15.66
CA TRP A 17 36.57 -22.81 15.02
C TRP A 17 37.12 -23.18 13.63
N TYR A 18 36.47 -24.12 12.95
CA TYR A 18 36.79 -24.52 11.60
C TYR A 18 35.63 -24.19 10.64
N GLU A 19 35.94 -23.61 9.49
CA GLU A 19 35.03 -23.48 8.34
C GLU A 19 35.56 -24.44 7.24
N GLY A 20 34.97 -25.62 7.14
CA GLY A 20 35.56 -26.70 6.37
C GLY A 20 36.95 -27.02 6.93
N ASP A 21 37.97 -27.01 6.07
CA ASP A 21 39.39 -27.26 6.46
C ASP A 21 40.12 -26.00 6.95
N ILE A 22 39.48 -24.84 6.95
CA ILE A 22 40.11 -23.57 7.32
C ILE A 22 39.90 -23.28 8.80
N ARG A 23 40.99 -23.24 9.57
CA ARG A 23 40.96 -22.83 10.98
C ARG A 23 40.82 -21.31 11.10
N ARG A 24 39.71 -20.85 11.71
CA ARG A 24 39.46 -19.45 12.07
C ARG A 24 39.85 -19.19 13.50
N ARG A 25 40.49 -18.02 13.76
CA ARG A 25 40.93 -17.63 15.11
C ARG A 25 40.78 -16.12 15.27
N TYR A 26 40.13 -15.69 16.39
CA TYR A 26 39.88 -14.28 16.69
C TYR A 26 40.12 -14.00 18.18
N ARG A 27 40.80 -12.91 18.48
CA ARG A 27 41.05 -12.48 19.85
C ARG A 27 39.79 -12.11 20.59
N LEU A 28 39.65 -12.51 21.86
CA LEU A 28 38.51 -12.18 22.71
C LEU A 28 38.69 -10.85 23.48
N GLY A 29 39.92 -10.29 23.46
CA GLY A 29 40.25 -9.03 24.11
C GLY A 29 40.19 -9.10 25.64
N THR A 30 40.47 -10.28 26.22
CA THR A 30 40.56 -10.52 27.64
C THR A 30 41.51 -11.71 27.90
N ASP A 31 42.21 -11.69 29.03
CA ASP A 31 43.07 -12.76 29.53
C ASP A 31 42.39 -13.59 30.60
N ASP A 32 41.24 -13.16 31.09
CA ASP A 32 40.42 -13.86 32.09
C ASP A 32 39.57 -14.96 31.39
N PRO A 33 39.77 -16.25 31.75
CA PRO A 33 38.99 -17.36 31.18
C PRO A 33 37.50 -17.28 31.40
N LYS A 34 37.02 -16.71 32.54
CA LYS A 34 35.61 -16.58 32.85
C LYS A 34 34.97 -15.54 31.94
N GLU A 35 35.65 -14.43 31.74
CA GLU A 35 35.17 -13.37 30.86
C GLU A 35 35.22 -13.82 29.38
N ALA A 36 36.27 -14.53 28.98
CA ALA A 36 36.39 -15.14 27.65
C ALA A 36 35.22 -16.09 27.36
N SER A 37 34.89 -16.96 28.32
CA SER A 37 33.77 -17.90 28.21
C SER A 37 32.41 -17.19 28.09
N ARG A 38 32.24 -16.03 28.75
CA ARG A 38 31.05 -15.20 28.61
C ARG A 38 30.95 -14.49 27.28
N ARG A 39 32.09 -14.02 26.72
CA ARG A 39 32.14 -13.28 25.45
C ARG A 39 32.12 -14.17 24.21
N ALA A 40 32.67 -15.39 24.30
CA ALA A 40 32.87 -16.29 23.17
C ALA A 40 31.60 -16.64 22.38
N PRO A 41 30.44 -16.96 23.01
CA PRO A 41 29.22 -17.29 22.28
C PRO A 41 28.71 -16.13 21.42
N ALA A 42 28.68 -14.92 21.99
CA ALA A 42 28.24 -13.73 21.27
C ALA A 42 29.19 -13.37 20.11
N ARG A 43 30.49 -13.50 20.36
CA ARG A 43 31.53 -13.23 19.34
C ARG A 43 31.53 -14.26 18.22
N TYR A 44 31.30 -15.53 18.55
CA TYR A 44 31.14 -16.60 17.57
C TYR A 44 29.93 -16.33 16.67
N ALA A 45 28.76 -16.04 17.25
CA ALA A 45 27.56 -15.72 16.52
C ALA A 45 27.75 -14.50 15.60
N GLU A 46 28.47 -13.48 16.03
CA GLU A 46 28.79 -12.31 15.21
C GLU A 46 29.69 -12.64 14.02
N LEU A 47 30.76 -13.43 14.24
CA LEU A 47 31.76 -13.74 13.22
C LEU A 47 31.33 -14.80 12.22
N THR A 48 30.45 -15.74 12.63
CA THR A 48 29.85 -16.76 11.76
C THR A 48 28.57 -16.31 11.13
N ARG A 49 28.14 -15.09 11.44
CA ARG A 49 26.94 -14.48 10.85
C ARG A 49 27.07 -14.49 9.33
N PRO A 50 26.13 -15.09 8.57
CA PRO A 50 26.14 -15.00 7.11
C PRO A 50 26.13 -13.52 6.70
N LYS A 51 27.16 -13.07 5.99
CA LYS A 51 27.18 -11.70 5.47
C LYS A 51 26.00 -11.52 4.53
N GLY A 52 25.21 -10.46 4.74
CA GLY A 52 24.09 -10.13 3.88
C GLY A 52 22.74 -10.74 4.29
N SER A 53 22.60 -11.32 5.50
CA SER A 53 21.34 -11.91 6.00
C SER A 53 20.65 -11.10 7.10
N THR A 54 21.15 -9.90 7.44
CA THR A 54 20.42 -8.99 8.34
C THR A 54 19.18 -8.45 7.66
N VAL A 55 18.18 -8.08 8.45
CA VAL A 55 16.97 -7.44 7.90
C VAL A 55 17.31 -6.18 7.11
N GLN A 56 18.34 -5.40 7.52
CA GLN A 56 18.84 -4.25 6.76
C GLN A 56 19.36 -4.66 5.38
N ASP A 57 20.17 -5.70 5.30
CA ASP A 57 20.75 -6.17 4.03
C ASP A 57 19.66 -6.69 3.10
N LEU A 58 18.76 -7.52 3.64
CA LEU A 58 17.63 -8.08 2.90
C LEU A 58 16.65 -7.01 2.42
N TRP A 59 16.41 -5.98 3.25
CA TRP A 59 15.57 -4.83 2.88
C TRP A 59 16.17 -4.04 1.73
N THR A 60 17.46 -3.76 1.82
CA THR A 60 18.20 -3.04 0.78
C THR A 60 18.19 -3.82 -0.53
N ALA A 61 18.49 -5.11 -0.48
CA ALA A 61 18.45 -6.00 -1.65
C ALA A 61 17.05 -6.08 -2.28
N TYR A 62 16.00 -6.17 -1.45
CA TYR A 62 14.61 -6.14 -1.93
C TYR A 62 14.25 -4.83 -2.63
N CYS A 63 14.63 -3.69 -2.04
CA CYS A 63 14.35 -2.39 -2.64
C CYS A 63 15.07 -2.21 -3.98
N LEU A 64 16.29 -2.74 -4.10
CA LEU A 64 17.03 -2.75 -5.35
C LEU A 64 16.38 -3.65 -6.41
N ASP A 65 15.96 -4.88 -6.05
CA ASP A 65 15.23 -5.79 -6.95
C ASP A 65 13.88 -5.20 -7.44
N LYS A 66 13.27 -4.33 -6.65
CA LYS A 66 11.99 -3.67 -6.97
C LYS A 66 12.16 -2.23 -7.41
N GLU A 67 13.35 -1.80 -7.77
CA GLU A 67 13.60 -0.43 -8.23
C GLU A 67 12.62 -0.01 -9.33
N GLY A 68 12.20 1.26 -9.33
CA GLY A 68 11.19 1.80 -10.23
C GLY A 68 9.73 1.43 -9.88
N ARG A 69 9.47 0.57 -8.90
CA ARG A 69 8.10 0.29 -8.42
C ARG A 69 7.71 1.27 -7.30
N SER A 70 6.47 1.74 -7.34
CA SER A 70 5.91 2.67 -6.34
C SER A 70 5.97 2.14 -4.89
N VAL A 71 6.00 0.82 -4.70
CA VAL A 71 6.15 0.22 -3.38
C VAL A 71 7.46 0.60 -2.70
N VAL A 72 8.55 0.78 -3.45
CA VAL A 72 9.88 1.14 -2.90
C VAL A 72 9.82 2.48 -2.18
N THR A 73 9.13 3.48 -2.76
CA THR A 73 8.92 4.78 -2.12
C THR A 73 8.18 4.63 -0.78
N THR A 74 7.11 3.84 -0.75
CA THR A 74 6.35 3.57 0.49
C THR A 74 7.21 2.82 1.52
N MET A 75 8.01 1.86 1.07
CA MET A 75 8.92 1.10 1.93
C MET A 75 10.01 1.97 2.53
N GLY A 76 10.46 3.03 1.85
CA GLY A 76 11.38 4.01 2.43
C GLY A 76 10.82 4.71 3.66
N PHE A 77 9.52 5.05 3.67
CA PHE A 77 8.85 5.58 4.87
C PHE A 77 8.68 4.52 5.97
N THR A 78 8.31 3.30 5.58
CA THR A 78 8.13 2.18 6.51
C THR A 78 9.45 1.80 7.19
N TRP A 79 10.54 1.82 6.44
CA TRP A 79 11.87 1.48 6.95
C TRP A 79 12.30 2.37 8.12
N LYS A 80 12.02 3.67 8.04
CA LYS A 80 12.33 4.60 9.15
C LYS A 80 11.69 4.17 10.48
N ALA A 81 10.57 3.47 10.44
CA ALA A 81 9.90 2.96 11.63
C ALA A 81 10.42 1.58 12.06
N LEU A 82 10.74 0.71 11.11
CA LEU A 82 11.17 -0.67 11.35
C LEU A 82 12.64 -0.77 11.75
N ALA A 83 13.52 0.05 11.14
CA ALA A 83 14.96 -0.05 11.32
C ALA A 83 15.43 -0.06 12.77
N PRO A 84 14.93 0.82 13.68
CA PRO A 84 15.36 0.82 15.08
C PRO A 84 15.08 -0.49 15.83
N PHE A 85 14.18 -1.32 15.33
CA PHE A 85 13.76 -2.58 15.98
C PHE A 85 14.37 -3.81 15.30
N PHE A 86 14.58 -3.75 14.00
CA PHE A 86 14.84 -4.95 13.20
C PHE A 86 16.13 -4.89 12.37
N ALA A 87 16.74 -3.72 12.14
CA ALA A 87 17.83 -3.57 11.17
C ALA A 87 18.96 -4.58 11.35
N ASP A 88 19.46 -4.71 12.58
CA ASP A 88 20.63 -5.55 12.92
C ASP A 88 20.28 -7.02 13.17
N LYS A 89 18.99 -7.38 13.12
CA LYS A 89 18.57 -8.75 13.36
C LYS A 89 18.79 -9.63 12.13
N GLN A 90 19.10 -10.89 12.37
CA GLN A 90 19.07 -11.88 11.30
C GLN A 90 17.62 -12.05 10.80
N GLY A 91 17.44 -12.11 9.49
CA GLY A 91 16.11 -12.25 8.90
C GLY A 91 15.34 -13.47 9.40
N GLU A 92 16.04 -14.59 9.61
CA GLU A 92 15.45 -15.83 10.13
C GLU A 92 15.16 -15.82 11.63
N ALA A 93 15.83 -14.94 12.38
CA ALA A 93 15.73 -14.88 13.85
C ALA A 93 14.67 -13.89 14.36
N VAL A 94 13.92 -13.25 13.46
CA VAL A 94 12.82 -12.36 13.87
C VAL A 94 11.70 -13.16 14.53
N THR A 95 11.35 -12.80 15.75
CA THR A 95 10.39 -13.55 16.59
C THR A 95 9.03 -12.84 16.65
N ILE A 96 8.00 -13.61 17.04
CA ILE A 96 6.65 -13.10 17.34
C ILE A 96 6.71 -12.08 18.51
N ALA A 97 7.53 -12.35 19.53
CA ALA A 97 7.68 -11.46 20.68
C ALA A 97 8.18 -10.07 20.25
N GLU A 98 9.11 -10.00 19.31
CA GLU A 98 9.60 -8.74 18.75
C GLU A 98 8.55 -8.02 17.91
N CYS A 99 7.73 -8.74 17.14
CA CYS A 99 6.60 -8.17 16.41
C CYS A 99 5.57 -7.54 17.39
N ARG A 100 5.32 -8.19 18.53
CA ARG A 100 4.45 -7.67 19.60
C ARG A 100 5.06 -6.45 20.28
N ALA A 101 6.34 -6.48 20.61
CA ALA A 101 7.06 -5.33 21.19
C ALA A 101 7.03 -4.12 20.23
N TYR A 102 7.28 -4.33 18.94
CA TYR A 102 7.14 -3.30 17.92
C TYR A 102 5.72 -2.72 17.89
N THR A 103 4.71 -3.60 17.84
CA THR A 103 3.30 -3.20 17.83
C THR A 103 2.95 -2.34 19.04
N ALA A 104 3.36 -2.74 20.25
CA ALA A 104 3.14 -1.99 21.47
C ALA A 104 3.81 -0.61 21.44
N ALA A 105 5.06 -0.54 20.99
CA ALA A 105 5.80 0.71 20.84
C ALA A 105 5.13 1.66 19.84
N ARG A 106 4.67 1.13 18.70
CA ARG A 106 3.97 1.94 17.67
C ARG A 106 2.62 2.46 18.16
N ARG A 107 1.86 1.64 18.90
CA ARG A 107 0.61 2.07 19.54
C ARG A 107 0.86 3.18 20.56
N LYS A 108 1.89 3.04 21.40
CA LYS A 108 2.33 4.09 22.35
C LYS A 108 2.69 5.39 21.62
N ALA A 109 3.27 5.31 20.42
CA ALA A 109 3.55 6.46 19.55
C ALA A 109 2.31 6.97 18.77
N GLY A 110 1.09 6.56 19.11
CA GLY A 110 -0.17 7.02 18.53
C GLY A 110 -0.46 6.51 17.13
N LYS A 111 0.20 5.44 16.67
CA LYS A 111 -0.06 4.87 15.33
C LYS A 111 -1.22 3.90 15.36
N LYS A 112 -2.09 3.97 14.33
CA LYS A 112 -3.24 3.08 14.16
C LYS A 112 -2.80 1.70 13.70
N ASP A 113 -3.53 0.67 14.11
CA ASP A 113 -3.26 -0.75 13.77
C ASP A 113 -3.12 -0.99 12.26
N GLY A 114 -3.87 -0.30 11.42
CA GLY A 114 -3.74 -0.39 9.96
C GLY A 114 -2.37 0.05 9.43
N SER A 115 -1.73 1.05 10.05
CA SER A 115 -0.36 1.46 9.70
C SER A 115 0.64 0.39 10.15
N ILE A 116 0.51 -0.10 11.38
CA ILE A 116 1.37 -1.16 11.95
C ILE A 116 1.24 -2.45 11.13
N HIS A 117 0.01 -2.82 10.75
CA HIS A 117 -0.25 -3.96 9.86
C HIS A 117 0.51 -3.85 8.53
N THR A 118 0.55 -2.64 7.96
CA THR A 118 1.26 -2.37 6.70
C THR A 118 2.77 -2.41 6.90
N GLU A 119 3.28 -1.79 7.97
CA GLU A 119 4.70 -1.78 8.31
C GLU A 119 5.26 -3.21 8.47
N LEU A 120 4.64 -4.02 9.32
CA LEU A 120 5.02 -5.43 9.49
C LEU A 120 4.71 -6.29 8.25
N GLY A 121 3.72 -5.89 7.44
CA GLY A 121 3.43 -6.50 6.15
C GLY A 121 4.57 -6.32 5.14
N HIS A 122 5.22 -5.16 5.12
CA HIS A 122 6.42 -4.93 4.31
C HIS A 122 7.60 -5.77 4.80
N LEU A 123 7.84 -5.84 6.13
CA LEU A 123 8.86 -6.72 6.69
C LEU A 123 8.65 -8.17 6.25
N ARG A 124 7.42 -8.68 6.39
CA ARG A 124 7.05 -10.01 5.92
C ARG A 124 7.34 -10.20 4.42
N SER A 125 7.02 -9.20 3.61
CA SER A 125 7.24 -9.28 2.15
C SER A 125 8.71 -9.39 1.79
N VAL A 126 9.58 -8.67 2.50
CA VAL A 126 11.03 -8.75 2.34
C VAL A 126 11.56 -10.13 2.72
N LEU A 127 11.15 -10.66 3.88
CA LEU A 127 11.65 -11.97 4.35
C LEU A 127 11.16 -13.12 3.48
N VAL A 128 9.89 -13.10 3.05
CA VAL A 128 9.36 -14.11 2.10
C VAL A 128 10.04 -14.01 0.73
N TRP A 129 10.37 -12.81 0.26
CA TRP A 129 11.13 -12.64 -0.97
C TRP A 129 12.56 -13.16 -0.80
N ALA A 130 13.23 -12.84 0.32
CA ALA A 130 14.58 -13.31 0.62
C ALA A 130 14.68 -14.84 0.66
N GLN A 131 13.69 -15.51 1.24
CA GLN A 131 13.58 -16.98 1.19
C GLN A 131 13.45 -17.49 -0.25
N LYS A 132 12.59 -16.87 -1.08
CA LYS A 132 12.45 -17.25 -2.49
C LYS A 132 13.73 -17.02 -3.29
N GLN A 133 14.53 -16.02 -2.94
CA GLN A 133 15.84 -15.76 -3.53
C GLN A 133 16.96 -16.62 -2.92
N ARG A 134 16.64 -17.49 -1.95
CA ARG A 134 17.61 -18.35 -1.23
C ARG A 134 18.68 -17.55 -0.49
N LEU A 135 18.36 -16.31 -0.09
CA LEU A 135 19.23 -15.50 0.77
C LEU A 135 19.10 -15.88 2.24
N ILE A 136 17.97 -16.48 2.60
CA ILE A 136 17.68 -17.09 3.91
C ILE A 136 17.01 -18.45 3.68
N THR A 137 17.13 -19.36 4.64
CA THR A 137 16.58 -20.73 4.54
C THR A 137 15.06 -20.74 4.76
N HIS A 138 14.58 -19.94 5.71
CA HIS A 138 13.15 -19.81 6.01
C HIS A 138 12.76 -18.37 6.36
N ALA A 139 11.53 -17.99 6.01
CA ALA A 139 10.95 -16.72 6.43
C ALA A 139 10.13 -16.96 7.71
N PRO A 140 10.48 -16.30 8.85
CA PRO A 140 9.73 -16.47 10.08
C PRO A 140 8.30 -15.90 9.96
N HIS A 141 7.41 -16.38 10.82
CA HIS A 141 6.07 -15.82 10.93
C HIS A 141 6.13 -14.39 11.49
N ILE A 142 5.65 -13.42 10.73
CA ILE A 142 5.52 -12.04 11.16
C ILE A 142 4.09 -11.79 11.63
N GLU A 143 3.91 -11.77 12.94
CA GLU A 143 2.64 -11.46 13.55
C GLU A 143 2.30 -9.98 13.34
N ARG A 144 1.05 -9.71 12.96
CA ARG A 144 0.55 -8.35 12.64
C ARG A 144 -0.77 -8.12 13.35
N PRO A 145 -1.08 -6.87 13.78
CA PRO A 145 -2.44 -6.53 14.20
C PRO A 145 -3.46 -6.89 13.13
N ALA A 146 -4.70 -7.10 13.52
CA ALA A 146 -5.79 -7.30 12.58
C ALA A 146 -5.88 -6.12 11.59
N LYS A 147 -6.19 -6.41 10.34
CA LYS A 147 -6.47 -5.36 9.38
C LYS A 147 -7.78 -4.67 9.79
N PRO A 148 -7.81 -3.33 9.91
CA PRO A 148 -9.05 -2.64 10.23
C PRO A 148 -10.09 -2.88 9.13
N ASP A 149 -11.35 -2.89 9.52
CA ASP A 149 -12.46 -3.02 8.60
C ASP A 149 -12.43 -1.87 7.56
N PRO A 150 -12.88 -2.14 6.34
CA PRO A 150 -13.05 -1.10 5.33
C PRO A 150 -13.98 0.00 5.85
N LYS A 151 -13.67 1.26 5.55
CA LYS A 151 -14.62 2.35 5.79
C LYS A 151 -15.86 2.16 4.93
N GLU A 152 -17.03 2.15 5.55
CA GLU A 152 -18.31 1.90 4.88
C GLU A 152 -18.99 3.15 4.32
N GLY A 153 -18.50 4.34 4.66
CA GLY A 153 -19.11 5.60 4.27
C GLY A 153 -19.07 5.85 2.76
N TYR A 154 -20.25 6.25 2.22
CA TYR A 154 -20.40 6.77 0.87
C TYR A 154 -21.23 8.07 0.93
N LEU A 155 -21.29 8.79 -0.17
CA LEU A 155 -22.09 10.00 -0.32
C LEU A 155 -23.39 9.67 -1.04
N THR A 156 -24.49 10.17 -0.52
CA THR A 156 -25.79 10.17 -1.20
C THR A 156 -25.78 11.18 -2.36
N ARG A 157 -26.71 11.07 -3.30
CA ARG A 157 -26.83 12.01 -4.43
C ARG A 157 -27.03 13.47 -3.95
N PRO A 158 -27.88 13.78 -2.92
CA PRO A 158 -27.99 15.13 -2.35
C PRO A 158 -26.67 15.63 -1.71
N GLU A 159 -25.95 14.78 -0.97
CA GLU A 159 -24.66 15.16 -0.39
C GLU A 159 -23.63 15.51 -1.48
N VAL A 160 -23.65 14.81 -2.61
CA VAL A 160 -22.78 15.14 -3.75
C VAL A 160 -23.17 16.48 -4.38
N SER A 161 -24.46 16.78 -4.52
CA SER A 161 -24.92 18.09 -5.00
C SER A 161 -24.41 19.20 -4.09
N ALA A 162 -24.58 19.06 -2.77
CA ALA A 162 -24.06 20.01 -1.80
C ALA A 162 -22.52 20.12 -1.85
N LEU A 163 -21.81 18.99 -2.02
CA LEU A 163 -20.35 18.97 -2.17
C LEU A 163 -19.89 19.75 -3.42
N MET A 164 -20.62 19.60 -4.52
CA MET A 164 -20.36 20.33 -5.76
C MET A 164 -20.54 21.85 -5.61
N GLU A 165 -21.59 22.27 -4.89
CA GLU A 165 -21.83 23.69 -4.57
C GLU A 165 -20.74 24.23 -3.64
N ALA A 166 -20.35 23.47 -2.61
CA ALA A 166 -19.32 23.85 -1.66
C ALA A 166 -17.90 23.91 -2.25
N ALA A 167 -17.67 23.24 -3.39
CA ALA A 167 -16.39 23.25 -4.08
C ALA A 167 -16.21 24.54 -4.90
N ASN A 168 -15.47 25.50 -4.38
CA ASN A 168 -15.33 26.82 -5.03
C ASN A 168 -14.43 26.82 -6.26
N ALA A 169 -13.43 25.92 -6.33
CA ALA A 169 -12.46 25.90 -7.40
C ALA A 169 -12.95 25.05 -8.59
N PRO A 170 -12.95 25.56 -9.84
CA PRO A 170 -13.45 24.86 -11.02
C PRO A 170 -12.79 23.48 -11.22
N HIS A 171 -11.47 23.38 -11.05
CA HIS A 171 -10.75 22.12 -11.18
C HIS A 171 -11.15 21.08 -10.12
N VAL A 172 -11.58 21.51 -8.93
CA VAL A 172 -12.10 20.61 -7.88
C VAL A 172 -13.47 20.09 -8.27
N LYS A 173 -14.37 20.96 -8.76
CA LYS A 173 -15.68 20.57 -9.27
C LYS A 173 -15.57 19.55 -10.40
N LEU A 174 -14.75 19.85 -11.40
CA LEU A 174 -14.51 18.96 -12.53
C LEU A 174 -13.94 17.60 -12.08
N ALA A 175 -13.00 17.59 -11.11
CA ALA A 175 -12.45 16.37 -10.57
C ALA A 175 -13.50 15.52 -9.85
N ILE A 176 -14.42 16.14 -9.09
CA ILE A 176 -15.55 15.44 -8.43
C ILE A 176 -16.45 14.81 -9.49
N GLN A 177 -16.86 15.58 -10.49
CA GLN A 177 -17.73 15.09 -11.58
C GLN A 177 -17.07 13.96 -12.37
N LEU A 178 -15.81 14.13 -12.74
CA LEU A 178 -15.06 13.11 -13.47
C LEU A 178 -14.92 11.81 -12.66
N MET A 179 -14.61 11.91 -11.38
CA MET A 179 -14.44 10.72 -10.53
C MET A 179 -15.75 10.00 -10.24
N LEU A 180 -16.85 10.72 -10.09
CA LEU A 180 -18.18 10.12 -9.93
C LEU A 180 -18.71 9.54 -11.24
N GLY A 181 -18.67 10.32 -12.33
CA GLY A 181 -19.20 9.90 -13.62
C GLY A 181 -18.44 8.75 -14.29
N THR A 182 -17.19 8.49 -13.87
CA THR A 182 -16.36 7.42 -14.45
C THR A 182 -15.94 6.35 -13.43
N GLY A 183 -16.23 6.55 -12.16
CA GLY A 183 -15.70 5.72 -11.08
C GLY A 183 -14.16 5.71 -10.99
N ALA A 184 -13.47 6.70 -11.59
CA ALA A 184 -12.01 6.72 -11.70
C ALA A 184 -11.32 6.79 -10.33
N ARG A 185 -10.14 6.16 -10.23
CA ARG A 185 -9.21 6.44 -9.12
C ARG A 185 -8.62 7.83 -9.30
N SER A 186 -8.36 8.54 -8.18
CA SER A 186 -7.83 9.93 -8.22
C SER A 186 -6.60 10.08 -9.12
N ALA A 187 -5.66 9.15 -9.05
CA ALA A 187 -4.48 9.20 -9.90
C ALA A 187 -4.82 9.06 -11.41
N ALA A 188 -5.83 8.27 -11.77
CA ALA A 188 -6.25 8.14 -13.16
C ALA A 188 -6.97 9.40 -13.65
N ALA A 189 -7.81 10.01 -12.81
CA ALA A 189 -8.49 11.26 -13.13
C ALA A 189 -7.50 12.43 -13.29
N LEU A 190 -6.53 12.56 -12.38
CA LEU A 190 -5.53 13.64 -12.42
C LEU A 190 -4.48 13.48 -13.51
N GLN A 191 -4.27 12.26 -14.02
CA GLN A 191 -3.38 11.97 -15.14
C GLN A 191 -4.10 11.95 -16.49
N LEU A 192 -5.41 12.19 -16.53
CA LEU A 192 -6.17 12.20 -17.77
C LEU A 192 -5.78 13.42 -18.60
N THR A 193 -5.53 13.18 -19.88
CA THR A 193 -5.23 14.21 -20.88
C THR A 193 -6.31 14.25 -21.94
N TRP A 194 -6.47 15.37 -22.64
CA TRP A 194 -7.55 15.61 -23.59
C TRP A 194 -7.54 14.65 -24.79
N ASP A 195 -6.37 14.19 -25.22
CA ASP A 195 -6.21 13.17 -26.28
C ASP A 195 -6.86 11.83 -25.95
N ARG A 196 -7.21 11.59 -24.68
CA ARG A 196 -7.88 10.37 -24.21
C ARG A 196 -9.38 10.60 -23.93
N VAL A 197 -9.92 11.75 -24.28
CA VAL A 197 -11.35 12.08 -24.22
C VAL A 197 -11.89 12.15 -25.64
N ASP A 198 -12.62 11.10 -26.04
CA ASP A 198 -13.29 11.06 -27.33
C ASP A 198 -14.68 11.68 -27.21
N PHE A 199 -14.81 12.94 -27.59
CA PHE A 199 -16.07 13.66 -27.57
C PHE A 199 -17.07 13.13 -28.60
N ALA A 200 -16.61 12.65 -29.76
CA ALA A 200 -17.47 12.15 -30.81
C ALA A 200 -18.15 10.83 -30.41
N ARG A 201 -17.39 9.92 -29.79
CA ARG A 201 -17.91 8.64 -29.28
C ARG A 201 -18.40 8.72 -27.84
N ARG A 202 -18.22 9.84 -27.17
CA ARG A 202 -18.51 10.03 -25.74
C ARG A 202 -17.84 8.98 -24.84
N MET A 203 -16.53 8.78 -25.04
CA MET A 203 -15.76 7.79 -24.31
C MET A 203 -14.51 8.41 -23.66
N ILE A 204 -14.12 7.91 -22.51
CA ILE A 204 -12.88 8.29 -21.81
C ILE A 204 -12.02 7.06 -21.63
N GLN A 205 -10.78 7.13 -22.10
CA GLN A 205 -9.75 6.12 -21.81
C GLN A 205 -8.96 6.51 -20.58
N LEU A 206 -9.31 5.95 -19.41
CA LEU A 206 -8.63 6.22 -18.15
C LEU A 206 -7.22 5.63 -18.08
N ARG A 207 -6.91 4.63 -18.92
CA ARG A 207 -5.57 4.03 -18.99
C ARG A 207 -4.62 4.96 -19.71
N ASN A 208 -3.50 5.31 -19.03
CA ASN A 208 -2.38 5.95 -19.71
C ASN A 208 -1.55 4.86 -20.42
N PRO A 209 -1.48 4.83 -21.75
CA PRO A 209 -0.74 3.81 -22.48
C PRO A 209 0.77 3.85 -22.21
N PHE A 210 1.30 5.02 -21.86
CA PHE A 210 2.72 5.23 -21.56
C PHE A 210 3.10 4.87 -20.14
N ASP A 211 2.14 4.67 -19.23
CA ASP A 211 2.39 4.29 -17.83
C ASP A 211 2.48 2.76 -17.70
N LYS A 212 3.70 2.25 -17.84
CA LYS A 212 4.00 0.81 -17.68
C LYS A 212 3.89 0.34 -16.22
N ALA A 213 4.00 1.25 -15.26
CA ALA A 213 4.06 0.92 -13.82
C ALA A 213 2.66 0.69 -13.22
N HIS A 214 1.62 1.39 -13.71
CA HIS A 214 0.29 1.37 -13.11
C HIS A 214 -0.72 0.63 -13.99
N ARG A 215 -0.62 -0.69 -14.06
CA ARG A 215 -1.55 -1.53 -14.85
C ARG A 215 -2.93 -1.74 -14.20
N LYS A 216 -3.14 -1.29 -12.96
CA LYS A 216 -4.36 -1.61 -12.19
C LYS A 216 -5.54 -0.72 -12.56
N GLY A 217 -6.62 -1.35 -13.04
CA GLY A 217 -7.99 -0.86 -12.96
C GLY A 217 -8.25 0.48 -13.62
N ARG A 218 -7.88 0.63 -14.89
CA ARG A 218 -8.15 1.81 -15.70
C ARG A 218 -8.97 1.39 -16.91
N ALA A 219 -10.29 1.54 -16.81
CA ALA A 219 -11.23 1.18 -17.87
C ALA A 219 -11.31 2.28 -18.94
N THR A 220 -11.83 1.93 -20.09
CA THR A 220 -12.46 2.85 -21.03
C THR A 220 -13.93 2.90 -20.67
N VAL A 221 -14.48 4.08 -20.40
CA VAL A 221 -15.83 4.26 -19.88
C VAL A 221 -16.61 5.29 -20.70
N PRO A 222 -17.92 5.15 -20.85
CA PRO A 222 -18.77 6.15 -21.48
C PRO A 222 -18.88 7.43 -20.64
N ILE A 223 -19.16 8.55 -21.29
CA ILE A 223 -19.38 9.87 -20.68
C ILE A 223 -20.88 10.11 -20.61
N ASN A 224 -21.43 10.33 -19.41
CA ASN A 224 -22.81 10.77 -19.22
C ASN A 224 -22.98 12.25 -19.58
N ASP A 225 -24.21 12.72 -19.76
CA ASP A 225 -24.51 14.05 -20.28
C ASP A 225 -23.97 15.18 -19.41
N SER A 226 -24.10 15.07 -18.07
CA SER A 226 -23.61 16.11 -17.16
C SER A 226 -22.10 16.21 -17.18
N LEU A 227 -21.37 15.09 -17.23
CA LEU A 227 -19.92 15.08 -17.36
C LEU A 227 -19.47 15.56 -18.74
N PHE A 228 -20.21 15.21 -19.80
CA PHE A 228 -19.93 15.66 -21.16
C PHE A 228 -19.95 17.20 -21.25
N THR A 229 -21.00 17.83 -20.74
CA THR A 229 -21.12 19.30 -20.70
C THR A 229 -19.97 19.93 -19.93
N ALA A 230 -19.64 19.40 -18.76
CA ALA A 230 -18.56 19.90 -17.92
C ALA A 230 -17.18 19.78 -18.61
N LEU A 231 -16.95 18.66 -19.31
CA LEU A 231 -15.72 18.46 -20.06
C LEU A 231 -15.61 19.39 -21.25
N GLN A 232 -16.70 19.64 -21.99
CA GLN A 232 -16.70 20.58 -23.11
C GLN A 232 -16.36 22.01 -22.63
N GLU A 233 -16.97 22.47 -21.55
CA GLU A 233 -16.67 23.77 -20.98
C GLU A 233 -15.21 23.86 -20.52
N ALA A 234 -14.71 22.86 -19.81
CA ALA A 234 -13.32 22.83 -19.38
C ALA A 234 -12.33 22.80 -20.55
N HIS A 235 -12.68 22.09 -21.64
CA HIS A 235 -11.81 21.97 -22.82
C HIS A 235 -11.65 23.32 -23.56
N LYS A 236 -12.71 24.14 -23.62
CA LYS A 236 -12.65 25.48 -24.25
C LYS A 236 -11.63 26.40 -23.55
N GLY A 237 -11.46 26.26 -22.23
CA GLY A 237 -10.56 27.08 -21.43
C GLY A 237 -9.25 26.39 -21.06
N SER A 238 -8.94 25.23 -21.65
CA SER A 238 -7.75 24.45 -21.28
C SER A 238 -6.46 25.13 -21.71
N LEU A 239 -5.50 25.19 -20.80
CA LEU A 239 -4.16 25.75 -21.01
C LEU A 239 -3.09 24.66 -21.11
N THR A 240 -3.41 23.45 -20.70
CA THR A 240 -2.48 22.32 -20.68
C THR A 240 -3.11 21.08 -21.33
N PRO A 241 -2.33 20.03 -21.63
CA PRO A 241 -2.89 18.78 -22.09
C PRO A 241 -3.77 18.05 -21.07
N TYR A 242 -3.74 18.44 -19.79
CA TYR A 242 -4.45 17.74 -18.69
C TYR A 242 -5.90 18.21 -18.57
N VAL A 243 -6.81 17.26 -18.36
CA VAL A 243 -8.24 17.57 -18.10
C VAL A 243 -8.42 18.29 -16.77
N ILE A 244 -7.70 17.87 -15.74
CA ILE A 244 -7.69 18.55 -14.44
C ILE A 244 -6.40 19.35 -14.31
N GLU A 245 -6.52 20.66 -14.50
CA GLU A 245 -5.40 21.58 -14.42
C GLU A 245 -5.66 22.72 -13.43
N TRP A 246 -4.60 23.35 -12.96
CA TRP A 246 -4.64 24.53 -12.10
C TRP A 246 -3.41 25.38 -12.32
N ALA A 247 -3.62 26.70 -12.48
CA ALA A 247 -2.55 27.67 -12.69
C ALA A 247 -1.56 27.28 -13.81
N GLY A 248 -2.09 26.78 -14.95
CA GLY A 248 -1.27 26.38 -16.10
C GLY A 248 -0.46 25.10 -15.90
N GLY A 249 -0.81 24.27 -14.93
CA GLY A 249 -0.11 23.02 -14.66
C GLY A 249 -1.01 21.86 -14.24
N SER A 250 -0.45 20.64 -14.26
CA SER A 250 -1.15 19.45 -13.80
C SER A 250 -1.37 19.46 -12.28
N VAL A 251 -2.53 18.98 -11.83
CA VAL A 251 -2.85 18.86 -10.41
C VAL A 251 -2.31 17.54 -9.86
N LYS A 252 -1.38 17.60 -8.91
CA LYS A 252 -0.77 16.42 -8.30
C LYS A 252 -1.67 15.76 -7.24
N SER A 253 -2.52 16.53 -6.57
CA SER A 253 -3.42 16.03 -5.52
C SER A 253 -4.66 16.90 -5.40
N ILE A 254 -5.83 16.28 -5.40
CA ILE A 254 -7.13 16.95 -5.21
C ILE A 254 -7.68 16.76 -3.79
N LYS A 255 -6.96 16.00 -2.95
CA LYS A 255 -7.43 15.60 -1.62
C LYS A 255 -7.81 16.79 -0.73
N LYS A 256 -6.98 17.85 -0.72
CA LYS A 256 -7.23 19.04 0.11
C LYS A 256 -8.50 19.78 -0.36
N GLY A 257 -8.65 19.98 -1.67
CA GLY A 257 -9.83 20.67 -2.23
C GLY A 257 -11.14 19.93 -1.93
N ILE A 258 -11.16 18.60 -2.14
CA ILE A 258 -12.33 17.76 -1.83
C ILE A 258 -12.59 17.73 -0.31
N GLY A 259 -11.57 17.58 0.53
CA GLY A 259 -11.73 17.60 1.98
C GLY A 259 -12.24 18.94 2.51
N THR A 260 -11.77 20.07 1.95
CA THR A 260 -12.29 21.40 2.31
C THR A 260 -13.76 21.55 1.93
N ALA A 261 -14.16 21.07 0.74
CA ALA A 261 -15.58 21.07 0.34
C ALA A 261 -16.44 20.16 1.24
N GLY A 262 -15.90 18.98 1.59
CA GLY A 262 -16.54 18.05 2.52
C GLY A 262 -16.77 18.66 3.91
N GLY A 263 -15.79 19.33 4.48
CA GLY A 263 -15.93 20.02 5.77
C GLY A 263 -17.03 21.08 5.78
N LYS A 264 -17.24 21.80 4.65
CA LYS A 264 -18.33 22.79 4.53
C LYS A 264 -19.73 22.18 4.58
N ILE A 265 -19.88 20.92 4.24
CA ILE A 265 -21.15 20.18 4.31
C ILE A 265 -21.24 19.26 5.53
N GLY A 266 -20.35 19.43 6.53
CA GLY A 266 -20.30 18.63 7.75
C GLY A 266 -19.76 17.20 7.56
N ARG A 267 -19.06 16.91 6.45
CA ARG A 267 -18.51 15.60 6.11
C ARG A 267 -16.97 15.67 6.01
N ASP A 268 -16.29 15.67 7.15
CA ASP A 268 -14.82 15.70 7.24
C ASP A 268 -14.14 14.42 6.73
N ASP A 269 -14.90 13.36 6.55
CA ASP A 269 -14.43 12.06 6.09
C ASP A 269 -14.36 11.96 4.55
N VAL A 270 -14.86 12.96 3.81
CA VAL A 270 -14.89 12.95 2.34
C VAL A 270 -13.48 12.91 1.77
N SER A 271 -13.28 11.99 0.87
CA SER A 271 -12.00 11.76 0.21
C SER A 271 -12.20 11.37 -1.26
N PRO A 272 -11.18 11.52 -2.13
CA PRO A 272 -11.27 11.07 -3.51
C PRO A 272 -11.68 9.60 -3.67
N HIS A 273 -11.27 8.72 -2.75
CA HIS A 273 -11.66 7.32 -2.81
C HIS A 273 -13.14 7.10 -2.50
N MET A 274 -13.71 7.92 -1.62
CA MET A 274 -15.14 7.89 -1.29
C MET A 274 -16.01 8.21 -2.50
N LEU A 275 -15.62 9.16 -3.38
CA LEU A 275 -16.34 9.45 -4.60
C LEU A 275 -16.50 8.23 -5.51
N ARG A 276 -15.39 7.50 -5.71
CA ARG A 276 -15.43 6.25 -6.47
C ARG A 276 -16.26 5.17 -5.76
N HIS A 277 -16.20 5.10 -4.43
CA HIS A 277 -17.02 4.18 -3.65
C HIS A 277 -18.50 4.51 -3.79
N SER A 278 -18.88 5.79 -3.72
CA SER A 278 -20.24 6.26 -3.92
C SER A 278 -20.77 5.92 -5.31
N ALA A 279 -19.97 6.15 -6.36
CA ALA A 279 -20.34 5.76 -7.72
C ALA A 279 -20.66 4.25 -7.81
N ALA A 280 -19.81 3.41 -7.21
CA ALA A 280 -20.03 1.97 -7.22
C ALA A 280 -21.26 1.53 -6.40
N VAL A 281 -21.52 2.19 -5.26
CA VAL A 281 -22.73 1.93 -4.44
C VAL A 281 -23.97 2.30 -5.23
N TRP A 282 -24.00 3.48 -5.87
CA TRP A 282 -25.15 3.90 -6.68
C TRP A 282 -25.45 2.94 -7.83
N LEU A 283 -24.41 2.48 -8.54
CA LEU A 283 -24.60 1.47 -9.59
C LEU A 283 -25.18 0.16 -9.03
N ALA A 284 -24.76 -0.24 -7.82
CA ALA A 284 -25.32 -1.42 -7.17
C ALA A 284 -26.78 -1.19 -6.70
N GLU A 285 -27.09 -0.03 -6.14
CA GLU A 285 -28.45 0.38 -5.75
C GLU A 285 -29.41 0.47 -6.95
N ASP A 286 -28.89 0.93 -8.11
CA ASP A 286 -29.64 0.98 -9.38
C ASP A 286 -29.80 -0.43 -10.01
N GLY A 287 -29.27 -1.49 -9.38
CA GLY A 287 -29.49 -2.90 -9.77
C GLY A 287 -28.57 -3.45 -10.83
N HIS A 288 -27.48 -2.73 -11.20
CA HIS A 288 -26.48 -3.24 -12.14
C HIS A 288 -25.76 -4.48 -11.58
N SER A 289 -25.35 -5.38 -12.47
CA SER A 289 -24.62 -6.58 -12.09
C SER A 289 -23.22 -6.26 -11.54
N MET A 290 -22.71 -7.10 -10.64
CA MET A 290 -21.37 -6.92 -10.08
C MET A 290 -20.27 -7.04 -11.14
N GLU A 291 -20.52 -7.76 -12.21
CA GLU A 291 -19.65 -7.88 -13.38
C GLU A 291 -19.55 -6.55 -14.15
N GLU A 292 -20.69 -5.92 -14.46
CA GLU A 292 -20.74 -4.61 -15.12
C GLU A 292 -20.05 -3.54 -14.27
N ILE A 293 -20.35 -3.51 -12.95
CA ILE A 293 -19.70 -2.60 -12.01
C ILE A 293 -18.18 -2.84 -11.97
N ALA A 294 -17.75 -4.10 -11.91
CA ALA A 294 -16.31 -4.43 -11.92
C ALA A 294 -15.63 -3.96 -13.21
N GLN A 295 -16.26 -4.17 -14.36
CA GLN A 295 -15.76 -3.72 -15.66
C GLN A 295 -15.68 -2.20 -15.73
N PHE A 296 -16.73 -1.49 -15.33
CA PHE A 296 -16.79 -0.03 -15.30
C PHE A 296 -15.71 0.57 -14.42
N LEU A 297 -15.52 0.01 -13.23
CA LEU A 297 -14.48 0.43 -12.31
C LEU A 297 -13.07 -0.03 -12.73
N GLY A 298 -12.94 -0.95 -13.69
CA GLY A 298 -11.69 -1.58 -14.09
C GLY A 298 -11.06 -2.40 -12.96
N HIS A 299 -11.86 -3.23 -12.28
CA HIS A 299 -11.35 -4.23 -11.35
C HIS A 299 -10.83 -5.44 -12.12
N SER A 300 -9.65 -5.92 -11.78
CA SER A 300 -9.07 -7.13 -12.39
C SER A 300 -9.71 -8.42 -11.87
N ASN A 301 -10.49 -8.35 -10.78
CA ASN A 301 -11.19 -9.47 -10.16
C ASN A 301 -12.53 -8.97 -9.62
N THR A 302 -13.61 -9.61 -10.06
CA THR A 302 -15.00 -9.33 -9.65
C THR A 302 -15.26 -9.65 -8.19
N ALA A 303 -14.54 -10.58 -7.59
CA ALA A 303 -14.68 -10.95 -6.18
C ALA A 303 -14.54 -9.74 -5.22
N MET A 304 -13.72 -8.75 -5.58
CA MET A 304 -13.61 -7.50 -4.82
C MET A 304 -14.94 -6.72 -4.87
N THR A 305 -15.55 -6.62 -6.06
CA THR A 305 -16.81 -5.91 -6.29
C THR A 305 -17.94 -6.59 -5.52
N TYR A 306 -18.06 -7.90 -5.62
CA TYR A 306 -19.03 -8.69 -4.86
C TYR A 306 -18.91 -8.46 -3.36
N ARG A 307 -17.71 -8.62 -2.82
CA ARG A 307 -17.49 -8.49 -1.37
C ARG A 307 -17.85 -7.13 -0.81
N VAL A 308 -17.68 -6.05 -1.59
CA VAL A 308 -17.89 -4.68 -1.11
C VAL A 308 -19.27 -4.16 -1.45
N TYR A 309 -19.79 -4.46 -2.66
CA TYR A 309 -20.95 -3.75 -3.20
C TYR A 309 -22.20 -4.61 -3.34
N ALA A 310 -22.12 -5.94 -3.34
CA ALA A 310 -23.31 -6.79 -3.53
C ALA A 310 -24.44 -6.52 -2.52
N ARG A 311 -24.09 -6.17 -1.28
CA ARG A 311 -25.06 -5.84 -0.21
C ARG A 311 -25.94 -4.62 -0.49
N TYR A 312 -25.53 -3.74 -1.41
CA TYR A 312 -26.29 -2.57 -1.81
C TYR A 312 -27.26 -2.84 -2.96
N SER A 313 -27.19 -4.01 -3.60
CA SER A 313 -28.11 -4.39 -4.67
C SER A 313 -29.53 -4.59 -4.10
N PRO A 314 -30.60 -4.05 -4.74
CA PRO A 314 -31.98 -4.20 -4.31
C PRO A 314 -32.43 -5.64 -4.16
N ASN A 315 -31.86 -6.54 -4.95
CA ASN A 315 -32.18 -7.97 -4.97
C ASN A 315 -31.25 -8.82 -4.09
N TYR A 316 -30.35 -8.18 -3.31
CA TYR A 316 -29.41 -8.91 -2.46
C TYR A 316 -30.14 -9.80 -1.46
N LEU A 317 -29.95 -11.10 -1.59
CA LEU A 317 -30.55 -12.14 -0.77
C LEU A 317 -32.11 -12.22 -0.74
N ARG A 318 -32.85 -11.25 -1.32
CA ARG A 318 -34.33 -11.25 -1.31
C ARG A 318 -34.92 -12.48 -1.99
N ARG A 319 -34.35 -12.89 -3.14
CA ARG A 319 -34.77 -14.12 -3.85
C ARG A 319 -34.54 -15.37 -3.02
N LEU A 320 -33.46 -15.43 -2.26
CA LEU A 320 -33.19 -16.55 -1.37
C LEU A 320 -34.17 -16.58 -0.19
N SER A 321 -34.44 -15.40 0.40
CA SER A 321 -35.42 -15.28 1.48
C SER A 321 -36.83 -15.72 1.02
N ALA A 322 -37.28 -15.27 -0.18
CA ALA A 322 -38.56 -15.70 -0.74
C ALA A 322 -38.65 -17.21 -1.00
N SER A 323 -37.52 -17.86 -1.32
CA SER A 323 -37.50 -19.32 -1.51
C SER A 323 -37.58 -20.12 -0.21
N LEU A 324 -37.51 -19.46 0.94
CA LEU A 324 -37.62 -20.06 2.28
C LEU A 324 -38.99 -19.80 2.93
N GLU A 325 -39.91 -19.18 2.20
CA GLU A 325 -41.32 -19.05 2.66
C GLU A 325 -42.00 -20.42 2.69
N VAL A 326 -42.68 -20.77 3.83
CA VAL A 326 -43.34 -22.04 4.08
C VAL A 326 -44.84 -21.83 3.96
#